data_6b340b679e337798f34f3de978bb21c8
#
_entry.id   6b340b679e337798f34f3de978bb21c8
#
_cell.length_a   1.000
_cell.length_b   1.000
_cell.length_c   1.000
_cell.angle_alpha   90.00
_cell.angle_beta   90.00
_cell.angle_gamma   90.00
#
_symmetry.space_group_name_H-M   'P 1'
#
loop_
_entity.id
_entity.type
_entity.pdbx_description
1 polymer ?
#
loop_
_entity_poly.entity_id
_entity_poly.type
_entity_poly.pdbx_seq_one_letter_code
_entity_poly.pdbx_strand_id
1 'polypeptide(L)'
;MLAAVMVFMMSSGIKSEVRADGNPDSVRQFVERLYRETLGREADEDGAADWTNRLLSGGSTGADVAFGFIFSDECRALTVENSDYVQVLYRAMLGREADEAGLNSWVSFLNAGHPRSNVFAGFVNSPEFTGLCAEYGIVRGNRRYVNPDLPMIALTFDDGPSGRTSELVDCLQSRGAAATFFVVGMNAERYTDTLARMRRAGCEIGNHTYDHTYLTRLSVTDIQGELGAVNDIVRAATGTGTTVLRPPGGHHNETVDAVAGMPIIMWSIDTRDWQTRSTQATIDHVLGNVHDGDIILMHDIYSTTIDSALYLIPELQRRGYQLVTVSELAEYRGGAQDGVAYNRFRP
;
A
#
# COMPACT_ATOMS: atom_id res chain seq x y z
N MET A 1 -28.16 13.96 -15.00
CA MET A 1 -28.36 12.52 -15.17
C MET A 1 -27.23 11.85 -14.45
N LEU A 2 -27.53 11.26 -13.28
CA LEU A 2 -26.54 10.59 -12.44
C LEU A 2 -26.01 9.35 -13.17
N ALA A 3 -24.70 9.27 -13.30
CA ALA A 3 -24.02 8.04 -13.70
C ALA A 3 -24.21 7.02 -12.58
N ALA A 4 -24.82 5.88 -12.91
CA ALA A 4 -25.05 4.79 -11.98
C ALA A 4 -23.67 4.19 -11.59
N VAL A 5 -23.20 4.50 -10.39
CA VAL A 5 -22.15 3.75 -9.72
C VAL A 5 -22.76 2.41 -9.35
N MET A 6 -22.36 1.33 -10.03
CA MET A 6 -22.73 -0.03 -9.67
C MET A 6 -22.11 -0.35 -8.30
N VAL A 7 -22.92 -0.25 -7.26
CA VAL A 7 -22.63 -0.83 -5.95
C VAL A 7 -22.87 -2.34 -6.05
N PHE A 8 -21.80 -3.11 -6.17
CA PHE A 8 -21.86 -4.55 -6.01
C PHE A 8 -21.85 -4.89 -4.52
N MET A 9 -22.98 -5.36 -4.01
CA MET A 9 -23.06 -5.98 -2.68
C MET A 9 -22.21 -7.25 -2.64
N MET A 10 -21.25 -7.27 -1.72
CA MET A 10 -20.44 -8.45 -1.43
C MET A 10 -21.27 -9.48 -0.68
N SER A 11 -21.40 -10.67 -1.24
CA SER A 11 -21.74 -11.87 -0.49
C SER A 11 -20.47 -12.43 0.15
N SER A 12 -20.47 -12.52 1.46
CA SER A 12 -19.41 -13.11 2.28
C SER A 12 -19.32 -14.62 2.03
N GLY A 13 -18.26 -15.03 1.33
CA GLY A 13 -17.84 -16.43 1.27
C GLY A 13 -16.33 -16.47 1.51
N ILE A 14 -15.92 -16.94 2.68
CA ILE A 14 -14.53 -17.29 2.97
C ILE A 14 -14.14 -18.39 1.97
N LYS A 15 -13.36 -18.03 0.95
CA LYS A 15 -12.68 -18.98 0.08
C LYS A 15 -11.22 -19.04 0.47
N SER A 16 -10.74 -20.27 0.73
CA SER A 16 -9.36 -20.66 0.96
C SER A 16 -8.39 -19.92 0.03
N GLU A 17 -7.25 -19.53 0.59
CA GLU A 17 -6.12 -18.95 -0.14
C GLU A 17 -5.78 -19.85 -1.34
N VAL A 18 -6.04 -19.35 -2.53
CA VAL A 18 -5.61 -19.99 -3.78
C VAL A 18 -4.17 -19.53 -3.98
N ARG A 19 -3.20 -20.43 -3.73
CA ARG A 19 -1.84 -20.26 -4.24
C ARG A 19 -1.90 -20.24 -5.76
N ALA A 20 -0.99 -19.48 -6.40
CA ALA A 20 -0.76 -19.60 -7.82
C ALA A 20 -0.45 -21.09 -8.11
N ASP A 21 -1.31 -21.76 -8.87
CA ASP A 21 -1.12 -23.11 -9.38
C ASP A 21 -0.59 -23.10 -10.81
N GLY A 22 -0.21 -21.90 -11.29
CA GLY A 22 0.28 -21.64 -12.63
C GLY A 22 1.59 -22.38 -12.92
N ASN A 23 1.67 -22.93 -14.12
CA ASN A 23 2.91 -23.38 -14.70
C ASN A 23 3.89 -22.17 -14.77
N PRO A 24 5.16 -22.31 -14.36
CA PRO A 24 6.15 -21.24 -14.43
C PRO A 24 6.21 -20.50 -15.78
N ASP A 25 6.04 -21.24 -16.90
CA ASP A 25 6.03 -20.66 -18.24
C ASP A 25 4.81 -19.74 -18.46
N SER A 26 3.63 -20.13 -17.98
CA SER A 26 2.42 -19.28 -18.04
C SER A 26 2.56 -18.04 -17.20
N VAL A 27 3.10 -18.17 -15.99
CA VAL A 27 3.34 -17.02 -15.10
C VAL A 27 4.36 -16.06 -15.73
N ARG A 28 5.42 -16.58 -16.33
CA ARG A 28 6.40 -15.79 -17.07
C ARG A 28 5.77 -15.03 -18.24
N GLN A 29 4.89 -15.67 -19.02
CA GLN A 29 4.17 -15.04 -20.13
C GLN A 29 3.32 -13.84 -19.65
N PHE A 30 2.71 -13.91 -18.44
CA PHE A 30 2.04 -12.77 -17.86
C PHE A 30 3.00 -11.60 -17.61
N VAL A 31 4.19 -11.87 -17.06
CA VAL A 31 5.21 -10.83 -16.84
C VAL A 31 5.69 -10.24 -18.16
N GLU A 32 6.05 -11.07 -19.15
CA GLU A 32 6.47 -10.62 -20.47
C GLU A 32 5.41 -9.79 -21.20
N ARG A 33 4.14 -10.16 -21.01
CA ARG A 33 3.01 -9.36 -21.47
C ARG A 33 3.02 -7.96 -20.85
N LEU A 34 3.24 -7.83 -19.56
CA LEU A 34 3.32 -6.52 -18.91
C LEU A 34 4.48 -5.68 -19.49
N TYR A 35 5.66 -6.24 -19.66
CA TYR A 35 6.78 -5.54 -20.32
C TYR A 35 6.37 -5.00 -21.69
N ARG A 36 5.77 -5.83 -22.52
CA ARG A 36 5.38 -5.45 -23.88
C ARG A 36 4.26 -4.41 -23.90
N GLU A 37 3.20 -4.61 -23.13
CA GLU A 37 2.00 -3.76 -23.18
C GLU A 37 2.15 -2.44 -22.43
N THR A 38 3.01 -2.39 -21.38
CA THR A 38 3.19 -1.18 -20.57
C THR A 38 4.45 -0.39 -20.94
N LEU A 39 5.53 -1.08 -21.33
CA LEU A 39 6.84 -0.48 -21.59
C LEU A 39 7.24 -0.53 -23.07
N GLY A 40 6.46 -1.24 -23.91
CA GLY A 40 6.73 -1.33 -25.34
C GLY A 40 8.04 -2.07 -25.71
N ARG A 41 8.54 -2.91 -24.82
CA ARG A 41 9.80 -3.66 -25.01
C ARG A 41 9.69 -5.11 -24.52
N GLU A 42 10.61 -5.93 -24.97
CA GLU A 42 10.78 -7.29 -24.43
C GLU A 42 11.33 -7.23 -22.99
N ALA A 43 11.00 -8.26 -22.23
CA ALA A 43 11.52 -8.41 -20.87
C ALA A 43 13.01 -8.73 -20.89
N ASP A 44 13.79 -8.11 -20.01
CA ASP A 44 15.12 -8.59 -19.68
C ASP A 44 15.02 -9.85 -18.81
N GLU A 45 16.02 -10.73 -18.92
CA GLU A 45 15.98 -12.06 -18.31
C GLU A 45 15.88 -12.00 -16.79
N ASP A 46 16.67 -11.12 -16.16
CA ASP A 46 16.73 -11.00 -14.70
C ASP A 46 15.42 -10.43 -14.14
N GLY A 47 14.86 -9.38 -14.77
CA GLY A 47 13.59 -8.78 -14.38
C GLY A 47 12.41 -9.73 -14.57
N ALA A 48 12.38 -10.46 -15.70
CA ALA A 48 11.35 -11.48 -15.93
C ALA A 48 11.40 -12.60 -14.89
N ALA A 49 12.60 -13.09 -14.57
CA ALA A 49 12.79 -14.14 -13.59
C ALA A 49 12.38 -13.66 -12.18
N ASP A 50 12.75 -12.46 -11.76
CA ASP A 50 12.41 -11.91 -10.45
C ASP A 50 10.89 -11.78 -10.26
N TRP A 51 10.20 -11.14 -11.19
CA TRP A 51 8.74 -11.00 -11.12
C TRP A 51 8.01 -12.34 -11.17
N THR A 52 8.47 -13.26 -12.02
CA THR A 52 7.91 -14.63 -12.11
C THR A 52 8.05 -15.36 -10.78
N ASN A 53 9.23 -15.33 -10.16
CA ASN A 53 9.48 -15.96 -8.88
C ASN A 53 8.62 -15.36 -7.75
N ARG A 54 8.41 -14.05 -7.75
CA ARG A 54 7.53 -13.39 -6.77
C ARG A 54 6.08 -13.82 -6.89
N LEU A 55 5.57 -14.00 -8.11
CA LEU A 55 4.23 -14.52 -8.34
C LEU A 55 4.09 -15.98 -7.90
N LEU A 56 5.04 -16.84 -8.27
CA LEU A 56 5.04 -18.26 -7.94
C LEU A 56 5.17 -18.52 -6.43
N SER A 57 6.00 -17.74 -5.74
CA SER A 57 6.18 -17.84 -4.29
C SER A 57 5.00 -17.27 -3.48
N GLY A 58 4.07 -16.57 -4.14
CA GLY A 58 3.00 -15.83 -3.46
C GLY A 58 3.46 -14.55 -2.77
N GLY A 59 4.69 -14.10 -3.01
CA GLY A 59 5.22 -12.82 -2.53
C GLY A 59 4.60 -11.60 -3.20
N SER A 60 4.01 -11.79 -4.40
CA SER A 60 3.26 -10.76 -5.12
C SER A 60 2.03 -11.34 -5.77
N THR A 61 1.01 -10.52 -5.99
CA THR A 61 -0.19 -10.85 -6.76
C THR A 61 -0.10 -10.25 -8.16
N GLY A 62 -1.00 -10.65 -9.07
CA GLY A 62 -1.11 -10.03 -10.39
C GLY A 62 -1.34 -8.51 -10.32
N ALA A 63 -2.12 -8.05 -9.34
CA ALA A 63 -2.35 -6.63 -9.09
C ALA A 63 -1.08 -5.91 -8.61
N ASP A 64 -0.25 -6.56 -7.78
CA ASP A 64 1.01 -5.95 -7.30
C ASP A 64 2.02 -5.80 -8.43
N VAL A 65 2.16 -6.84 -9.25
CA VAL A 65 3.07 -6.80 -10.41
C VAL A 65 2.60 -5.77 -11.42
N ALA A 66 1.31 -5.79 -11.80
CA ALA A 66 0.74 -4.79 -12.71
C ALA A 66 0.92 -3.35 -12.19
N PHE A 67 0.76 -3.14 -10.88
CA PHE A 67 1.02 -1.84 -10.25
C PHE A 67 2.47 -1.41 -10.42
N GLY A 68 3.43 -2.32 -10.15
CA GLY A 68 4.85 -2.03 -10.31
C GLY A 68 5.22 -1.59 -11.73
N PHE A 69 4.62 -2.17 -12.75
CA PHE A 69 4.81 -1.78 -14.15
C PHE A 69 4.14 -0.45 -14.50
N ILE A 70 2.84 -0.33 -14.22
CA ILE A 70 2.01 0.80 -14.65
C ILE A 70 2.40 2.11 -13.95
N PHE A 71 2.86 2.02 -12.69
CA PHE A 71 3.32 3.17 -11.92
C PHE A 71 4.84 3.33 -11.89
N SER A 72 5.59 2.58 -12.72
CA SER A 72 7.02 2.81 -12.92
C SER A 72 7.28 4.15 -13.62
N ASP A 73 8.45 4.73 -13.40
CA ASP A 73 8.86 5.96 -14.08
C ASP A 73 8.92 5.77 -15.61
N GLU A 74 9.32 4.57 -16.07
CA GLU A 74 9.36 4.23 -17.49
C GLU A 74 7.95 4.28 -18.11
N CYS A 75 6.96 3.62 -17.49
CA CYS A 75 5.58 3.65 -18.00
C CYS A 75 4.95 5.06 -17.89
N ARG A 76 5.21 5.78 -16.81
CA ARG A 76 4.72 7.15 -16.64
C ARG A 76 5.24 8.08 -17.73
N ALA A 77 6.49 7.93 -18.14
CA ALA A 77 7.08 8.70 -19.22
C ALA A 77 6.44 8.40 -20.58
N LEU A 78 5.96 7.17 -20.80
CA LEU A 78 5.27 6.73 -22.02
C LEU A 78 3.77 7.08 -22.05
N THR A 79 3.17 7.31 -20.88
CA THR A 79 1.74 7.54 -20.71
C THR A 79 1.44 8.93 -20.13
N VAL A 80 2.03 9.97 -20.70
CA VAL A 80 1.85 11.37 -20.22
C VAL A 80 0.38 11.77 -20.30
N GLU A 81 -0.27 11.49 -21.43
CA GLU A 81 -1.68 11.78 -21.62
C GLU A 81 -2.60 10.75 -20.94
N ASN A 82 -3.73 11.20 -20.44
CA ASN A 82 -4.71 10.31 -19.80
C ASN A 82 -5.28 9.26 -20.75
N SER A 83 -5.41 9.57 -22.03
CA SER A 83 -5.83 8.61 -23.07
C SER A 83 -4.86 7.46 -23.22
N ASP A 84 -3.55 7.75 -23.25
CA ASP A 84 -2.50 6.74 -23.40
C ASP A 84 -2.46 5.83 -22.17
N TYR A 85 -2.58 6.41 -20.98
CA TYR A 85 -2.68 5.67 -19.72
C TYR A 85 -3.86 4.69 -19.74
N VAL A 86 -5.05 5.13 -20.11
CA VAL A 86 -6.24 4.27 -20.16
C VAL A 86 -6.07 3.16 -21.22
N GLN A 87 -5.53 3.48 -22.40
CA GLN A 87 -5.26 2.48 -23.45
C GLN A 87 -4.29 1.40 -22.97
N VAL A 88 -3.22 1.79 -22.26
CA VAL A 88 -2.28 0.84 -21.67
C VAL A 88 -2.97 -0.10 -20.66
N LEU A 89 -3.87 0.42 -19.81
CA LEU A 89 -4.64 -0.41 -18.89
C LEU A 89 -5.49 -1.45 -19.61
N TYR A 90 -6.21 -1.05 -20.67
CA TYR A 90 -7.03 -1.97 -21.46
C TYR A 90 -6.18 -3.08 -22.08
N ARG A 91 -5.06 -2.73 -22.72
CA ARG A 91 -4.16 -3.73 -23.31
C ARG A 91 -3.52 -4.63 -22.26
N ALA A 92 -2.90 -4.05 -21.25
CA ALA A 92 -2.12 -4.80 -20.26
C ALA A 92 -2.98 -5.68 -19.36
N MET A 93 -4.14 -5.15 -18.90
CA MET A 93 -4.94 -5.81 -17.87
C MET A 93 -6.18 -6.52 -18.40
N LEU A 94 -6.71 -6.13 -19.58
CA LEU A 94 -7.94 -6.74 -20.14
C LEU A 94 -7.68 -7.48 -21.45
N GLY A 95 -6.48 -7.36 -22.05
CA GLY A 95 -6.14 -8.07 -23.26
C GLY A 95 -6.79 -7.56 -24.53
N ARG A 96 -7.29 -6.33 -24.54
CA ARG A 96 -7.99 -5.71 -25.66
C ARG A 96 -7.77 -4.22 -25.74
N GLU A 97 -8.08 -3.62 -26.86
CA GLU A 97 -8.16 -2.18 -27.00
C GLU A 97 -9.40 -1.62 -26.26
N ALA A 98 -9.31 -0.35 -25.83
CA ALA A 98 -10.45 0.34 -25.26
C ALA A 98 -11.52 0.58 -26.33
N ASP A 99 -12.77 0.30 -25.99
CA ASP A 99 -13.88 0.84 -26.78
C ASP A 99 -14.04 2.36 -26.52
N GLU A 100 -14.64 3.06 -27.47
CA GLU A 100 -14.76 4.53 -27.42
C GLU A 100 -15.49 5.01 -26.14
N ALA A 101 -16.53 4.32 -25.72
CA ALA A 101 -17.33 4.70 -24.56
C ALA A 101 -16.53 4.52 -23.27
N GLY A 102 -15.83 3.40 -23.12
CA GLY A 102 -14.97 3.11 -21.98
C GLY A 102 -13.78 4.06 -21.89
N LEU A 103 -13.10 4.32 -23.02
CA LEU A 103 -12.01 5.29 -23.08
C LEU A 103 -12.49 6.68 -22.64
N ASN A 104 -13.56 7.20 -23.24
CA ASN A 104 -14.08 8.53 -22.94
C ASN A 104 -14.53 8.65 -21.47
N SER A 105 -15.12 7.60 -20.90
CA SER A 105 -15.54 7.58 -19.50
C SER A 105 -14.36 7.73 -18.55
N TRP A 106 -13.33 6.89 -18.71
CA TRP A 106 -12.14 6.91 -17.84
C TRP A 106 -11.29 8.18 -18.04
N VAL A 107 -11.14 8.66 -19.29
CA VAL A 107 -10.44 9.92 -19.55
C VAL A 107 -11.18 11.10 -18.92
N SER A 108 -12.52 11.14 -19.00
CA SER A 108 -13.32 12.19 -18.35
C SER A 108 -13.17 12.14 -16.83
N PHE A 109 -13.12 10.94 -16.23
CA PHE A 109 -12.89 10.75 -14.81
C PHE A 109 -11.52 11.31 -14.38
N LEU A 110 -10.46 10.99 -15.13
CA LEU A 110 -9.12 11.53 -14.88
C LEU A 110 -9.04 13.05 -15.07
N ASN A 111 -9.69 13.58 -16.11
CA ASN A 111 -9.73 15.02 -16.38
C ASN A 111 -10.54 15.82 -15.36
N ALA A 112 -11.42 15.15 -14.61
CA ALA A 112 -12.10 15.71 -13.44
C ALA A 112 -11.21 15.77 -12.18
N GLY A 113 -9.93 15.35 -12.29
CA GLY A 113 -8.94 15.42 -11.20
C GLY A 113 -8.86 14.15 -10.35
N HIS A 114 -9.55 13.08 -10.72
CA HIS A 114 -9.42 11.82 -10.01
C HIS A 114 -8.07 11.15 -10.31
N PRO A 115 -7.43 10.51 -9.33
CA PRO A 115 -6.11 9.94 -9.54
C PRO A 115 -6.13 8.66 -10.38
N ARG A 116 -5.01 8.40 -11.07
CA ARG A 116 -4.80 7.21 -11.89
C ARG A 116 -4.91 5.90 -11.11
N SER A 117 -4.56 5.90 -9.81
CA SER A 117 -4.71 4.74 -8.92
C SER A 117 -6.16 4.29 -8.79
N ASN A 118 -7.14 5.20 -8.82
CA ASN A 118 -8.56 4.84 -8.80
C ASN A 118 -9.01 4.15 -10.09
N VAL A 119 -8.53 4.63 -11.24
CA VAL A 119 -8.79 3.95 -12.52
C VAL A 119 -8.17 2.56 -12.51
N PHE A 120 -6.90 2.46 -12.09
CA PHE A 120 -6.21 1.19 -11.93
C PHE A 120 -6.97 0.21 -11.01
N ALA A 121 -7.47 0.68 -9.87
CA ALA A 121 -8.28 -0.14 -8.96
C ALA A 121 -9.57 -0.67 -9.63
N GLY A 122 -10.19 0.13 -10.48
CA GLY A 122 -11.33 -0.30 -11.30
C GLY A 122 -10.97 -1.47 -12.22
N PHE A 123 -9.82 -1.39 -12.88
CA PHE A 123 -9.31 -2.46 -13.75
C PHE A 123 -8.93 -3.72 -12.97
N VAL A 124 -8.20 -3.59 -11.85
CA VAL A 124 -7.84 -4.72 -10.98
C VAL A 124 -9.06 -5.49 -10.52
N ASN A 125 -10.13 -4.78 -10.14
CA ASN A 125 -11.33 -5.40 -9.59
C ASN A 125 -12.35 -5.83 -10.66
N SER A 126 -12.01 -5.70 -11.95
CA SER A 126 -12.87 -6.13 -13.05
C SER A 126 -12.94 -7.67 -13.17
N PRO A 127 -14.06 -8.21 -13.66
CA PRO A 127 -14.16 -9.63 -14.01
C PRO A 127 -13.15 -10.04 -15.10
N GLU A 128 -12.82 -9.14 -16.03
CA GLU A 128 -11.88 -9.39 -17.13
C GLU A 128 -10.47 -9.62 -16.60
N PHE A 129 -9.97 -8.76 -15.71
CA PHE A 129 -8.65 -8.97 -15.08
C PHE A 129 -8.64 -10.23 -14.19
N THR A 130 -9.74 -10.54 -13.52
CA THR A 130 -9.89 -11.78 -12.78
C THR A 130 -9.74 -13.00 -13.69
N GLY A 131 -10.38 -12.96 -14.86
CA GLY A 131 -10.26 -14.02 -15.88
C GLY A 131 -8.84 -14.13 -16.42
N LEU A 132 -8.20 -13.00 -16.74
CA LEU A 132 -6.82 -12.97 -17.21
C LEU A 132 -5.85 -13.59 -16.19
N CYS A 133 -5.96 -13.22 -14.91
CA CYS A 133 -5.12 -13.81 -13.86
C CYS A 133 -5.34 -15.32 -13.74
N ALA A 134 -6.59 -15.78 -13.83
CA ALA A 134 -6.91 -17.19 -13.79
C ALA A 134 -6.33 -17.97 -14.99
N GLU A 135 -6.33 -17.38 -16.18
CA GLU A 135 -5.72 -17.97 -17.39
C GLU A 135 -4.22 -18.22 -17.21
N TYR A 136 -3.51 -17.30 -16.55
CA TYR A 136 -2.09 -17.46 -16.26
C TYR A 136 -1.79 -18.21 -14.96
N GLY A 137 -2.82 -18.67 -14.23
CA GLY A 137 -2.68 -19.42 -12.97
C GLY A 137 -2.10 -18.57 -11.83
N ILE A 138 -2.37 -17.27 -11.80
CA ILE A 138 -1.85 -16.34 -10.79
C ILE A 138 -2.97 -15.81 -9.88
N VAL A 139 -2.62 -15.49 -8.63
CA VAL A 139 -3.54 -14.83 -7.70
C VAL A 139 -3.74 -13.38 -8.16
N ARG A 140 -4.97 -12.98 -8.41
CA ARG A 140 -5.30 -11.63 -8.90
C ARG A 140 -4.82 -10.52 -7.95
N GLY A 141 -5.04 -10.67 -6.63
CA GLY A 141 -4.91 -9.59 -5.66
C GLY A 141 -6.11 -8.62 -5.68
N ASN A 142 -6.01 -7.57 -4.88
CA ASN A 142 -7.04 -6.54 -4.76
C ASN A 142 -6.39 -5.15 -4.73
N ARG A 143 -7.12 -4.15 -5.20
CA ARG A 143 -6.82 -2.73 -4.95
C ARG A 143 -8.07 -2.05 -4.43
N ARG A 144 -7.88 -1.16 -3.47
CA ARG A 144 -8.99 -0.40 -2.90
C ARG A 144 -9.30 0.81 -3.79
N TYR A 145 -10.58 1.12 -3.87
CA TYR A 145 -11.01 2.40 -4.37
C TYR A 145 -11.00 3.42 -3.23
N VAL A 146 -10.31 4.54 -3.40
CA VAL A 146 -10.30 5.67 -2.47
C VAL A 146 -11.00 6.84 -3.15
N ASN A 147 -12.03 7.38 -2.51
CA ASN A 147 -12.74 8.55 -3.02
C ASN A 147 -12.10 9.83 -2.48
N PRO A 148 -11.48 10.68 -3.32
CA PRO A 148 -10.80 11.89 -2.87
C PRO A 148 -11.73 12.95 -2.23
N ASP A 149 -13.03 12.87 -2.52
CA ASP A 149 -14.03 13.81 -2.01
C ASP A 149 -14.50 13.48 -0.58
N LEU A 150 -14.13 12.31 -0.06
CA LEU A 150 -14.49 11.89 1.30
C LEU A 150 -13.32 12.09 2.27
N PRO A 151 -13.60 12.36 3.55
CA PRO A 151 -12.57 12.42 4.58
C PRO A 151 -11.74 11.15 4.63
N MET A 152 -10.41 11.29 4.73
CA MET A 152 -9.49 10.17 4.84
C MET A 152 -8.44 10.41 5.92
N ILE A 153 -8.01 9.35 6.58
CA ILE A 153 -7.02 9.36 7.65
C ILE A 153 -6.10 8.16 7.54
N ALA A 154 -4.87 8.28 8.04
CA ALA A 154 -3.95 7.19 8.14
C ALA A 154 -3.81 6.70 9.59
N LEU A 155 -4.23 5.48 9.87
CA LEU A 155 -3.84 4.77 11.09
C LEU A 155 -2.41 4.26 10.88
N THR A 156 -1.52 4.55 11.83
CA THR A 156 -0.13 4.10 11.75
C THR A 156 0.29 3.38 13.01
N PHE A 157 1.09 2.33 12.84
CA PHE A 157 1.51 1.46 13.93
C PHE A 157 3.02 1.30 13.91
N ASP A 158 3.67 1.65 15.02
CA ASP A 158 5.11 1.59 15.19
C ASP A 158 5.55 0.35 15.97
N ASP A 159 6.84 0.03 15.90
CA ASP A 159 7.58 -0.99 16.63
C ASP A 159 7.27 -2.45 16.24
N GLY A 160 6.19 -2.73 15.56
CA GLY A 160 5.80 -4.08 15.17
C GLY A 160 6.73 -4.75 14.13
N PRO A 161 6.31 -5.91 13.63
CA PRO A 161 5.11 -6.68 13.98
C PRO A 161 5.18 -7.37 15.35
N SER A 162 4.02 -7.71 15.89
CA SER A 162 3.87 -8.53 17.09
C SER A 162 3.03 -9.79 16.81
N GLY A 163 2.89 -10.64 17.83
CA GLY A 163 2.08 -11.86 17.70
C GLY A 163 0.61 -11.63 17.39
N ARG A 164 0.07 -10.43 17.66
CA ARG A 164 -1.33 -10.07 17.37
C ARG A 164 -1.51 -9.14 16.17
N THR A 165 -0.44 -8.69 15.53
CA THR A 165 -0.53 -7.78 14.38
C THR A 165 -1.36 -8.38 13.23
N SER A 166 -1.34 -9.70 13.04
CA SER A 166 -2.15 -10.38 12.04
C SER A 166 -3.67 -10.22 12.25
N GLU A 167 -4.15 -10.14 13.50
CA GLU A 167 -5.58 -9.87 13.81
C GLU A 167 -6.00 -8.49 13.30
N LEU A 168 -5.10 -7.50 13.47
CA LEU A 168 -5.32 -6.14 12.99
C LEU A 168 -5.36 -6.09 11.46
N VAL A 169 -4.42 -6.78 10.78
CA VAL A 169 -4.37 -6.87 9.32
C VAL A 169 -5.65 -7.51 8.77
N ASP A 170 -6.16 -8.57 9.41
CA ASP A 170 -7.42 -9.22 9.02
C ASP A 170 -8.63 -8.30 9.16
N CYS A 171 -8.68 -7.55 10.25
CA CYS A 171 -9.74 -6.56 10.47
C CYS A 171 -9.71 -5.49 9.35
N LEU A 172 -8.55 -4.95 9.03
CA LEU A 172 -8.37 -3.98 7.94
C LEU A 172 -8.82 -4.57 6.60
N GLN A 173 -8.31 -5.76 6.24
CA GLN A 173 -8.61 -6.42 4.98
C GLN A 173 -10.11 -6.72 4.82
N SER A 174 -10.75 -7.26 5.86
CA SER A 174 -12.18 -7.60 5.82
C SER A 174 -13.10 -6.39 5.64
N ARG A 175 -12.60 -5.20 5.94
CA ARG A 175 -13.33 -3.93 5.86
C ARG A 175 -12.93 -3.06 4.68
N GLY A 176 -12.05 -3.54 3.80
CA GLY A 176 -11.53 -2.75 2.69
C GLY A 176 -10.76 -1.50 3.15
N ALA A 177 -10.17 -1.56 4.35
CA ALA A 177 -9.35 -0.53 4.94
C ALA A 177 -7.86 -0.87 4.82
N ALA A 178 -6.98 0.12 4.98
CA ALA A 178 -5.55 -0.12 5.16
C ALA A 178 -4.97 0.79 6.23
N ALA A 179 -3.73 0.48 6.60
CA ALA A 179 -2.92 1.22 7.53
C ALA A 179 -1.45 1.19 7.09
N THR A 180 -0.62 2.00 7.72
CA THR A 180 0.84 1.96 7.53
C THR A 180 1.49 1.42 8.80
N PHE A 181 2.35 0.41 8.64
CA PHE A 181 3.09 -0.22 9.73
C PHE A 181 4.57 0.16 9.61
N PHE A 182 5.08 0.91 10.58
CA PHE A 182 6.49 1.27 10.67
C PHE A 182 7.20 0.18 11.48
N VAL A 183 7.83 -0.74 10.76
CA VAL A 183 8.36 -1.97 11.36
C VAL A 183 9.79 -1.80 11.83
N VAL A 184 10.09 -2.33 13.01
CA VAL A 184 11.46 -2.49 13.50
C VAL A 184 12.05 -3.78 12.91
N GLY A 185 13.25 -3.70 12.34
CA GLY A 185 13.88 -4.81 11.61
C GLY A 185 13.96 -6.10 12.42
N MET A 186 14.38 -6.03 13.68
CA MET A 186 14.45 -7.19 14.57
C MET A 186 13.10 -7.91 14.77
N ASN A 187 12.00 -7.19 14.71
CA ASN A 187 10.66 -7.77 14.77
C ASN A 187 10.20 -8.25 13.38
N ALA A 188 10.50 -7.50 12.34
CA ALA A 188 10.22 -7.86 10.96
C ALA A 188 10.81 -9.23 10.57
N GLU A 189 12.05 -9.54 10.99
CA GLU A 189 12.69 -10.84 10.79
C GLU A 189 11.91 -12.02 11.40
N ARG A 190 11.28 -11.80 12.56
CA ARG A 190 10.54 -12.83 13.29
C ARG A 190 9.15 -13.08 12.71
N TYR A 191 8.60 -12.11 11.99
CA TYR A 191 7.20 -12.11 11.52
C TYR A 191 7.08 -11.87 10.01
N THR A 192 7.96 -12.50 9.21
CA THR A 192 7.98 -12.35 7.74
C THR A 192 6.64 -12.69 7.08
N ASP A 193 5.94 -13.71 7.59
CA ASP A 193 4.60 -14.06 7.10
C ASP A 193 3.58 -12.93 7.35
N THR A 194 3.72 -12.22 8.46
CA THR A 194 2.86 -11.06 8.76
C THR A 194 3.16 -9.90 7.81
N LEU A 195 4.42 -9.66 7.45
CA LEU A 195 4.78 -8.67 6.43
C LEU A 195 4.13 -9.00 5.07
N ALA A 196 4.26 -10.25 4.63
CA ALA A 196 3.60 -10.69 3.40
C ALA A 196 2.07 -10.54 3.46
N ARG A 197 1.47 -10.78 4.64
CA ARG A 197 0.03 -10.59 4.87
C ARG A 197 -0.38 -9.12 4.82
N MET A 198 0.39 -8.20 5.46
CA MET A 198 0.19 -6.74 5.36
C MET A 198 0.15 -6.31 3.90
N ARG A 199 1.13 -6.75 3.12
CA ARG A 199 1.22 -6.41 1.69
C ARG A 199 0.01 -6.90 0.91
N ARG A 200 -0.39 -8.16 1.09
CA ARG A 200 -1.58 -8.74 0.43
C ARG A 200 -2.88 -8.03 0.82
N ALA A 201 -2.97 -7.55 2.06
CA ALA A 201 -4.12 -6.78 2.55
C ALA A 201 -4.16 -5.34 2.02
N GLY A 202 -3.13 -4.90 1.29
CA GLY A 202 -3.02 -3.52 0.78
C GLY A 202 -2.55 -2.51 1.83
N CYS A 203 -1.96 -2.98 2.93
CA CYS A 203 -1.30 -2.12 3.90
C CYS A 203 0.09 -1.71 3.41
N GLU A 204 0.56 -0.58 3.90
CA GLU A 204 1.89 -0.05 3.65
C GLU A 204 2.85 -0.47 4.76
N ILE A 205 4.11 -0.75 4.38
CA ILE A 205 5.17 -1.06 5.34
C ILE A 205 6.22 0.04 5.24
N GLY A 206 6.37 0.78 6.32
CA GLY A 206 7.37 1.82 6.53
C GLY A 206 8.56 1.30 7.33
N ASN A 207 9.66 2.05 7.28
CA ASN A 207 10.89 1.78 7.97
C ASN A 207 10.90 2.43 9.36
N HIS A 208 11.26 1.67 10.40
CA HIS A 208 11.41 2.19 11.78
C HIS A 208 12.77 1.84 12.39
N THR A 209 13.81 1.76 11.55
CA THR A 209 15.18 1.30 11.83
C THR A 209 15.25 -0.19 12.19
N TYR A 210 16.46 -0.75 12.22
CA TYR A 210 16.63 -2.17 12.46
C TYR A 210 16.42 -2.54 13.93
N ASP A 211 17.01 -1.77 14.86
CA ASP A 211 17.01 -2.04 16.31
C ASP A 211 16.33 -0.94 17.15
N HIS A 212 15.58 -0.04 16.50
CA HIS A 212 14.95 1.13 17.12
C HIS A 212 15.95 2.20 17.63
N THR A 213 17.16 2.24 17.05
CA THR A 213 18.17 3.25 17.42
C THR A 213 17.81 4.63 16.86
N TYR A 214 18.08 5.68 17.63
CA TYR A 214 17.88 7.08 17.22
C TYR A 214 18.90 7.50 16.16
N LEU A 215 18.43 7.68 14.93
CA LEU A 215 19.24 8.01 13.74
C LEU A 215 20.10 9.26 13.91
N THR A 216 19.65 10.24 14.69
CA THR A 216 20.39 11.50 14.95
C THR A 216 21.71 11.32 15.72
N ARG A 217 21.96 10.10 16.22
CA ARG A 217 23.19 9.75 16.94
C ARG A 217 24.18 8.97 16.10
N LEU A 218 23.82 8.65 14.88
CA LEU A 218 24.56 7.75 13.99
C LEU A 218 25.35 8.54 12.92
N SER A 219 26.40 7.91 12.40
CA SER A 219 27.02 8.37 11.16
C SER A 219 26.12 8.10 9.95
N VAL A 220 26.38 8.80 8.84
CA VAL A 220 25.64 8.58 7.56
C VAL A 220 25.66 7.11 7.14
N THR A 221 26.82 6.46 7.24
CA THR A 221 26.98 5.04 6.90
C THR A 221 26.12 4.14 7.80
N ASP A 222 26.08 4.42 9.10
CA ASP A 222 25.25 3.63 10.03
C ASP A 222 23.77 3.87 9.82
N ILE A 223 23.33 5.12 9.52
CA ILE A 223 21.95 5.42 9.12
C ILE A 223 21.56 4.60 7.91
N GLN A 224 22.39 4.61 6.85
CA GLN A 224 22.13 3.83 5.65
C GLN A 224 22.09 2.32 5.94
N GLY A 225 22.93 1.84 6.86
CA GLY A 225 22.92 0.45 7.32
C GLY A 225 21.60 0.06 8.01
N GLU A 226 21.14 0.89 8.97
CA GLU A 226 19.88 0.71 9.69
C GLU A 226 18.68 0.65 8.73
N LEU A 227 18.59 1.63 7.83
CA LEU A 227 17.47 1.70 6.88
C LEU A 227 17.54 0.60 5.80
N GLY A 228 18.75 0.30 5.32
CA GLY A 228 18.99 -0.75 4.32
C GLY A 228 18.60 -2.13 4.83
N ALA A 229 18.99 -2.47 6.07
CA ALA A 229 18.67 -3.77 6.66
C ALA A 229 17.16 -4.03 6.72
N VAL A 230 16.37 -3.05 7.18
CA VAL A 230 14.89 -3.17 7.21
C VAL A 230 14.32 -3.30 5.80
N ASN A 231 14.82 -2.46 4.87
CA ASN A 231 14.37 -2.49 3.48
C ASN A 231 14.59 -3.86 2.82
N ASP A 232 15.74 -4.49 3.09
CA ASP A 232 16.06 -5.81 2.53
C ASP A 232 15.20 -6.93 3.13
N ILE A 233 14.94 -6.90 4.45
CA ILE A 233 14.02 -7.83 5.12
C ILE A 233 12.61 -7.72 4.53
N VAL A 234 12.10 -6.50 4.44
CA VAL A 234 10.76 -6.24 3.89
C VAL A 234 10.69 -6.65 2.42
N ARG A 235 11.70 -6.33 1.62
CA ARG A 235 11.77 -6.74 0.21
C ARG A 235 11.83 -8.25 0.05
N ALA A 236 12.59 -8.95 0.86
CA ALA A 236 12.65 -10.41 0.83
C ALA A 236 11.29 -11.06 1.14
N ALA A 237 10.53 -10.50 2.10
CA ALA A 237 9.24 -11.03 2.52
C ALA A 237 8.08 -10.67 1.58
N THR A 238 8.13 -9.50 0.91
CA THR A 238 6.97 -8.91 0.23
C THR A 238 7.19 -8.63 -1.25
N GLY A 239 8.42 -8.75 -1.73
CA GLY A 239 8.81 -8.40 -3.10
C GLY A 239 9.08 -6.91 -3.33
N THR A 240 8.73 -6.02 -2.40
CA THR A 240 8.97 -4.58 -2.47
C THR A 240 9.56 -4.07 -1.16
N GLY A 241 10.41 -3.04 -1.22
CA GLY A 241 10.97 -2.43 -0.02
C GLY A 241 9.99 -1.51 0.72
N THR A 242 10.51 -0.85 1.75
CA THR A 242 9.82 0.20 2.49
C THR A 242 9.68 1.47 1.64
N THR A 243 8.59 2.21 1.81
CA THR A 243 8.25 3.39 1.00
C THR A 243 8.30 4.69 1.77
N VAL A 244 8.27 4.62 3.10
CA VAL A 244 8.26 5.77 4.02
C VAL A 244 9.10 5.44 5.25
N LEU A 245 9.66 6.48 5.88
CA LEU A 245 10.45 6.39 7.12
C LEU A 245 9.70 7.07 8.26
N ARG A 246 9.68 6.44 9.43
CA ARG A 246 9.43 7.13 10.70
C ARG A 246 10.65 6.92 11.60
N PRO A 247 11.43 7.97 11.90
CA PRO A 247 12.54 7.86 12.81
C PRO A 247 12.06 7.52 14.24
N PRO A 248 12.74 6.64 14.98
CA PRO A 248 12.40 6.33 16.37
C PRO A 248 12.25 7.58 17.24
N GLY A 249 11.12 7.65 17.99
CA GLY A 249 10.77 8.81 18.81
C GLY A 249 10.53 10.10 18.03
N GLY A 250 10.46 10.06 16.70
CA GLY A 250 10.32 11.24 15.84
C GLY A 250 11.61 12.06 15.73
N HIS A 251 12.77 11.53 16.15
CA HIS A 251 14.02 12.27 16.14
C HIS A 251 14.69 12.24 14.76
N HIS A 252 14.64 13.36 14.05
CA HIS A 252 15.36 13.57 12.79
C HIS A 252 16.10 14.91 12.78
N ASN A 253 17.00 15.11 11.84
CA ASN A 253 17.78 16.32 11.61
C ASN A 253 18.18 16.39 10.13
N GLU A 254 18.82 17.48 9.70
CA GLU A 254 19.24 17.67 8.31
C GLU A 254 20.07 16.50 7.73
N THR A 255 20.90 15.85 8.55
CA THR A 255 21.68 14.68 8.11
C THR A 255 20.78 13.49 7.81
N VAL A 256 19.83 13.17 8.72
CA VAL A 256 18.86 12.10 8.51
C VAL A 256 18.01 12.39 7.29
N ASP A 257 17.49 13.62 7.18
CA ASP A 257 16.60 14.06 6.10
C ASP A 257 17.29 13.91 4.73
N ALA A 258 18.58 14.31 4.65
CA ALA A 258 19.36 14.23 3.40
C ALA A 258 19.64 12.79 2.93
N VAL A 259 19.66 11.80 3.84
CA VAL A 259 20.02 10.40 3.50
C VAL A 259 18.87 9.42 3.62
N ALA A 260 17.69 9.88 4.02
CA ALA A 260 16.51 9.01 4.20
C ALA A 260 16.08 8.29 2.92
N GLY A 261 16.20 8.95 1.75
CA GLY A 261 15.83 8.37 0.44
C GLY A 261 14.34 8.00 0.32
N MET A 262 13.50 8.52 1.23
CA MET A 262 12.05 8.34 1.26
C MET A 262 11.41 9.46 2.12
N PRO A 263 10.09 9.72 2.00
CA PRO A 263 9.39 10.68 2.85
C PRO A 263 9.47 10.31 4.34
N ILE A 264 9.62 11.33 5.20
CA ILE A 264 9.66 11.17 6.66
C ILE A 264 8.27 11.44 7.21
N ILE A 265 7.70 10.46 7.91
CA ILE A 265 6.32 10.50 8.37
C ILE A 265 6.27 10.61 9.89
N MET A 266 5.81 11.75 10.34
CA MET A 266 5.50 12.03 11.73
C MET A 266 4.02 11.72 12.01
N TRP A 267 3.40 12.41 12.95
CA TRP A 267 1.98 12.24 13.30
C TRP A 267 1.35 13.58 13.70
N SER A 268 0.05 13.67 13.55
CA SER A 268 -0.75 14.79 14.05
C SER A 268 -1.49 14.43 15.34
N ILE A 269 -1.71 13.13 15.60
CA ILE A 269 -2.34 12.62 16.82
C ILE A 269 -1.41 11.57 17.44
N ASP A 270 -0.86 11.88 18.62
CA ASP A 270 -0.17 10.92 19.48
C ASP A 270 -1.17 10.35 20.49
N THR A 271 -1.55 9.09 20.34
CA THR A 271 -2.53 8.44 21.21
C THR A 271 -2.01 8.21 22.62
N ARG A 272 -0.69 8.25 22.81
CA ARG A 272 0.01 7.89 24.06
C ARG A 272 -0.35 6.51 24.58
N ASP A 273 -0.69 5.59 23.69
CA ASP A 273 -1.02 4.19 23.99
C ASP A 273 0.15 3.48 24.71
N TRP A 274 1.40 3.82 24.30
CA TRP A 274 2.64 3.36 24.90
C TRP A 274 2.79 3.77 26.39
N GLN A 275 2.15 4.87 26.80
CA GLN A 275 2.18 5.39 28.16
C GLN A 275 0.97 4.94 28.98
N THR A 276 -0.23 5.09 28.42
CA THR A 276 -1.48 4.82 29.15
C THR A 276 -1.80 3.34 29.28
N ARG A 277 -1.42 2.54 28.29
CA ARG A 277 -1.77 1.10 28.19
C ARG A 277 -3.25 0.84 28.41
N SER A 278 -4.10 1.78 27.99
CA SER A 278 -5.54 1.75 28.18
C SER A 278 -6.25 1.80 26.82
N THR A 279 -6.98 0.72 26.52
CA THR A 279 -7.82 0.62 25.31
C THR A 279 -8.80 1.79 25.24
N GLN A 280 -9.51 2.10 26.35
CA GLN A 280 -10.51 3.17 26.34
C GLN A 280 -9.88 4.55 26.17
N ALA A 281 -8.75 4.83 26.83
CA ALA A 281 -8.06 6.13 26.68
C ALA A 281 -7.59 6.37 25.24
N THR A 282 -7.09 5.34 24.56
CA THR A 282 -6.70 5.41 23.15
C THR A 282 -7.91 5.67 22.26
N ILE A 283 -9.02 4.96 22.47
CA ILE A 283 -10.28 5.17 21.72
C ILE A 283 -10.78 6.60 21.89
N ASP A 284 -10.92 7.06 23.14
CA ASP A 284 -11.45 8.40 23.45
C ASP A 284 -10.57 9.50 22.83
N HIS A 285 -9.24 9.31 22.91
CA HIS A 285 -8.30 10.28 22.36
C HIS A 285 -8.42 10.39 20.83
N VAL A 286 -8.48 9.27 20.12
CA VAL A 286 -8.65 9.27 18.65
C VAL A 286 -9.98 9.88 18.27
N LEU A 287 -11.09 9.36 18.84
CA LEU A 287 -12.45 9.78 18.44
C LEU A 287 -12.79 11.24 18.80
N GLY A 288 -12.09 11.81 19.79
CA GLY A 288 -12.24 13.20 20.22
C GLY A 288 -11.42 14.21 19.42
N ASN A 289 -10.41 13.77 18.65
CA ASN A 289 -9.46 14.67 18.00
C ASN A 289 -9.27 14.47 16.49
N VAL A 290 -9.83 13.39 15.93
CA VAL A 290 -9.58 13.02 14.54
C VAL A 290 -10.28 13.93 13.54
N HIS A 291 -9.54 14.37 12.52
CA HIS A 291 -10.02 15.17 11.39
C HIS A 291 -9.45 14.62 10.06
N ASP A 292 -10.02 15.06 8.94
CA ASP A 292 -9.53 14.74 7.60
C ASP A 292 -8.05 15.10 7.45
N GLY A 293 -7.27 14.18 6.91
CA GLY A 293 -5.84 14.32 6.66
C GLY A 293 -4.93 14.02 7.85
N ASP A 294 -5.47 13.54 8.98
CA ASP A 294 -4.67 13.23 10.15
C ASP A 294 -3.93 11.89 10.00
N ILE A 295 -2.71 11.86 10.57
CA ILE A 295 -1.88 10.68 10.77
C ILE A 295 -1.87 10.35 12.26
N ILE A 296 -2.31 9.15 12.61
CA ILE A 296 -2.53 8.72 14.00
C ILE A 296 -1.45 7.73 14.40
N LEU A 297 -0.65 8.08 15.42
CA LEU A 297 0.39 7.24 15.99
C LEU A 297 -0.19 6.27 17.01
N MET A 298 0.09 4.99 16.82
CA MET A 298 -0.17 3.86 17.72
C MET A 298 0.99 2.87 17.66
N HIS A 299 0.99 1.83 18.53
CA HIS A 299 2.05 0.81 18.58
C HIS A 299 1.42 -0.59 18.66
N ASP A 300 1.55 -1.40 17.61
CA ASP A 300 0.91 -2.73 17.53
C ASP A 300 1.63 -3.84 18.35
N ILE A 301 2.63 -3.47 19.11
CA ILE A 301 3.27 -4.34 20.11
C ILE A 301 2.46 -4.46 21.42
N TYR A 302 1.42 -3.65 21.61
CA TYR A 302 0.60 -3.67 22.82
C TYR A 302 -0.79 -4.22 22.55
N SER A 303 -1.21 -5.24 23.33
CA SER A 303 -2.55 -5.85 23.19
C SER A 303 -3.67 -4.83 23.37
N THR A 304 -3.51 -3.87 24.28
CA THR A 304 -4.49 -2.78 24.48
C THR A 304 -4.65 -1.89 23.25
N THR A 305 -3.58 -1.66 22.50
CA THR A 305 -3.61 -0.90 21.25
C THR A 305 -4.29 -1.69 20.14
N ILE A 306 -3.99 -2.99 20.02
CA ILE A 306 -4.69 -3.87 19.06
C ILE A 306 -6.19 -3.85 19.37
N ASP A 307 -6.60 -4.03 20.62
CA ASP A 307 -8.02 -3.99 21.02
C ASP A 307 -8.67 -2.61 20.69
N SER A 308 -7.92 -1.52 20.89
CA SER A 308 -8.38 -0.18 20.50
C SER A 308 -8.58 -0.06 18.99
N ALA A 309 -7.62 -0.52 18.20
CA ALA A 309 -7.65 -0.44 16.75
C ALA A 309 -8.78 -1.29 16.16
N LEU A 310 -9.01 -2.50 16.70
CA LEU A 310 -10.14 -3.36 16.29
C LEU A 310 -11.51 -2.69 16.53
N TYR A 311 -11.63 -1.83 17.54
CA TYR A 311 -12.81 -1.01 17.77
C TYR A 311 -12.83 0.23 16.87
N LEU A 312 -11.71 0.94 16.74
CA LEU A 312 -11.61 2.21 16.01
C LEU A 312 -11.86 2.05 14.51
N ILE A 313 -11.35 0.98 13.90
CA ILE A 313 -11.48 0.76 12.46
C ILE A 313 -12.94 0.82 11.99
N PRO A 314 -13.87 -0.01 12.51
CA PRO A 314 -15.27 0.08 12.11
C PRO A 314 -15.95 1.40 12.52
N GLU A 315 -15.60 1.97 13.67
CA GLU A 315 -16.21 3.20 14.16
C GLU A 315 -15.81 4.41 13.31
N LEU A 316 -14.56 4.53 12.91
CA LEU A 316 -14.07 5.60 12.03
C LEU A 316 -14.71 5.52 10.64
N GLN A 317 -14.86 4.30 10.08
CA GLN A 317 -15.61 4.10 8.84
C GLN A 317 -17.09 4.49 8.98
N ARG A 318 -17.72 4.16 10.12
CA ARG A 318 -19.11 4.58 10.41
C ARG A 318 -19.26 6.10 10.51
N ARG A 319 -18.22 6.82 10.93
CA ARG A 319 -18.13 8.29 10.94
C ARG A 319 -17.82 8.90 9.57
N GLY A 320 -17.65 8.07 8.55
CA GLY A 320 -17.44 8.51 7.16
C GLY A 320 -15.97 8.65 6.78
N TYR A 321 -15.01 8.27 7.61
CA TYR A 321 -13.60 8.30 7.26
C TYR A 321 -13.21 7.08 6.43
N GLN A 322 -12.42 7.32 5.39
CA GLN A 322 -11.67 6.28 4.70
C GLN A 322 -10.35 6.05 5.42
N LEU A 323 -10.04 4.80 5.73
CA LEU A 323 -8.78 4.41 6.35
C LEU A 323 -7.81 4.01 5.24
N VAL A 324 -6.80 4.83 5.02
CA VAL A 324 -5.86 4.73 3.91
C VAL A 324 -4.42 4.58 4.43
N THR A 325 -3.49 4.18 3.56
CA THR A 325 -2.06 4.25 3.88
C THR A 325 -1.58 5.70 3.87
N VAL A 326 -0.42 5.96 4.47
CA VAL A 326 0.18 7.30 4.43
C VAL A 326 0.50 7.72 2.99
N SER A 327 1.01 6.80 2.16
CA SER A 327 1.30 7.10 0.76
C SER A 327 0.03 7.41 -0.03
N GLU A 328 -1.08 6.69 0.19
CA GLU A 328 -2.38 7.02 -0.40
C GLU A 328 -2.87 8.39 0.09
N LEU A 329 -2.78 8.65 1.40
CA LEU A 329 -3.17 9.95 1.97
C LEU A 329 -2.38 11.10 1.33
N ALA A 330 -1.07 10.92 1.17
CA ALA A 330 -0.21 11.90 0.48
C ALA A 330 -0.61 12.07 -0.99
N GLU A 331 -0.82 10.98 -1.74
CA GLU A 331 -1.22 11.02 -3.15
C GLU A 331 -2.46 11.88 -3.39
N TYR A 332 -3.46 11.77 -2.51
CA TYR A 332 -4.71 12.51 -2.63
C TYR A 332 -4.67 13.93 -2.02
N ARG A 333 -3.60 14.30 -1.32
CA ARG A 333 -3.48 15.55 -0.55
C ARG A 333 -2.18 16.30 -0.83
N GLY A 334 -1.70 16.31 -2.07
CA GLY A 334 -0.60 17.17 -2.51
C GLY A 334 0.76 16.50 -2.66
N GLY A 335 0.85 15.20 -2.39
CA GLY A 335 2.08 14.42 -2.56
C GLY A 335 3.04 14.51 -1.37
N ALA A 336 4.07 13.67 -1.41
CA ALA A 336 5.18 13.68 -0.46
C ALA A 336 6.51 13.59 -1.21
N GLN A 337 7.57 14.18 -0.64
CA GLN A 337 8.91 14.22 -1.20
C GLN A 337 9.89 13.53 -0.26
N ASP A 338 10.90 12.88 -0.82
CA ASP A 338 11.96 12.25 -0.06
C ASP A 338 12.72 13.26 0.81
N GLY A 339 13.05 12.84 2.04
CA GLY A 339 13.75 13.69 3.00
C GLY A 339 12.92 14.82 3.60
N VAL A 340 11.63 14.93 3.27
CA VAL A 340 10.74 15.95 3.84
C VAL A 340 9.84 15.30 4.90
N ALA A 341 9.70 15.99 6.05
CA ALA A 341 8.90 15.49 7.17
C ALA A 341 7.45 16.00 7.11
N TYR A 342 6.51 15.08 7.25
CA TYR A 342 5.07 15.35 7.21
C TYR A 342 4.39 14.82 8.47
N ASN A 343 3.58 15.67 9.12
CA ASN A 343 2.79 15.26 10.28
C ASN A 343 1.30 15.09 9.97
N ARG A 344 0.84 15.54 8.82
CA ARG A 344 -0.53 15.41 8.29
C ARG A 344 -0.56 15.81 6.81
N PHE A 345 -1.65 15.42 6.12
CA PHE A 345 -1.92 15.87 4.76
C PHE A 345 -3.35 16.42 4.69
N ARG A 346 -3.47 17.72 4.53
CA ARG A 346 -4.79 18.38 4.48
C ARG A 346 -5.24 18.65 3.05
N PRO A 347 -6.59 18.73 2.80
CA PRO A 347 -7.13 19.16 1.52
C PRO A 347 -6.64 20.53 1.11
#